data_65bb06e9f18dab5466f562ab82863b8c
#
_entry.id   65bb06e9f18dab5466f562ab82863b8c
#
_cell.length_a   1.000
_cell.length_b   1.000
_cell.length_c   1.000
_cell.angle_alpha   90.00
_cell.angle_beta   90.00
_cell.angle_gamma   90.00
#
_symmetry.space_group_name_H-M   'P 1'
#
loop_
_entity.id
_entity.type
_entity.pdbx_description
1 polymer ?
#
loop_
_entity_poly.entity_id
_entity_poly.type
_entity_poly.pdbx_seq_one_letter_code
_entity_poly.pdbx_strand_id
1 'polypeptide(L)'
;MKNKHLIIISFFLFTLDLSSKNPINHVKIESDKVEFIKNLRNVSFFSNVNINSSYVEISANSAIFDQKKEVISISGDPSSIKSKKENNFFNGEAETILFFSDEKVHLVGNASIKFDNISINSNLIIFNPKTGKITSDN
;
A
#
# COMPACT_ATOMS: atom_id res chain seq x y z
N MET A 1 5.73 33.92 -32.41
CA MET A 1 5.17 33.93 -31.05
C MET A 1 4.93 32.52 -30.63
N LYS A 2 5.75 31.99 -29.75
CA LYS A 2 5.59 30.64 -29.22
C LYS A 2 4.78 30.73 -27.94
N ASN A 3 3.55 30.23 -27.96
CA ASN A 3 2.75 30.09 -26.77
C ASN A 3 3.34 28.94 -25.94
N LYS A 4 4.03 29.28 -24.88
CA LYS A 4 4.40 28.34 -23.85
C LYS A 4 3.15 28.01 -23.06
N HIS A 5 2.53 26.89 -23.37
CA HIS A 5 1.53 26.30 -22.50
C HIS A 5 2.25 25.80 -21.25
N LEU A 6 2.12 26.57 -20.18
CA LEU A 6 2.54 26.16 -18.86
C LEU A 6 1.53 25.09 -18.40
N ILE A 7 1.92 23.81 -18.50
CA ILE A 7 1.15 22.74 -17.92
C ILE A 7 1.40 22.81 -16.41
N ILE A 8 0.45 23.41 -15.71
CA ILE A 8 0.41 23.34 -14.24
C ILE A 8 -0.05 21.92 -13.92
N ILE A 9 0.90 21.04 -13.60
CA ILE A 9 0.59 19.76 -12.98
C ILE A 9 0.09 20.08 -11.57
N SER A 10 -1.23 20.10 -11.43
CA SER A 10 -1.88 20.22 -10.13
C SER A 10 -1.57 18.94 -9.36
N PHE A 11 -0.70 19.03 -8.39
CA PHE A 11 -0.42 17.98 -7.41
C PHE A 11 -1.67 17.88 -6.52
N PHE A 12 -2.57 16.96 -6.88
CA PHE A 12 -3.78 16.73 -6.10
C PHE A 12 -3.43 15.83 -4.92
N LEU A 13 -3.19 16.45 -3.77
CA LEU A 13 -3.16 15.77 -2.47
C LEU A 13 -4.60 15.35 -2.14
N PHE A 14 -4.93 14.10 -2.41
CA PHE A 14 -6.22 13.54 -2.01
C PHE A 14 -6.08 12.97 -0.60
N THR A 15 -6.46 13.75 0.40
CA THR A 15 -6.70 13.23 1.75
C THR A 15 -8.10 12.63 1.77
N LEU A 16 -8.19 11.30 1.70
CA LEU A 16 -9.43 10.60 1.93
C LEU A 16 -9.70 10.56 3.44
N ASP A 17 -10.46 11.54 3.92
CA ASP A 17 -11.10 11.43 5.23
C ASP A 17 -12.22 10.39 5.13
N LEU A 18 -11.86 9.14 5.37
CA LEU A 18 -12.81 8.03 5.50
C LEU A 18 -13.42 8.08 6.90
N SER A 19 -14.48 8.87 7.04
CA SER A 19 -15.34 8.86 8.21
C SER A 19 -16.24 7.62 8.20
N SER A 20 -15.67 6.45 8.46
CA SER A 20 -16.41 5.23 8.79
C SER A 20 -16.00 4.73 10.17
N LYS A 21 -16.90 4.02 10.85
CA LYS A 21 -16.76 3.56 12.24
C LYS A 21 -15.62 2.55 12.49
N ASN A 22 -14.87 2.16 11.46
CA ASN A 22 -13.65 1.36 11.57
C ASN A 22 -12.52 2.14 10.93
N PRO A 23 -11.53 2.57 11.70
CA PRO A 23 -10.52 3.47 11.21
C PRO A 23 -9.49 2.71 10.37
N ILE A 24 -9.51 2.90 9.06
CA ILE A 24 -8.23 3.02 8.35
C ILE A 24 -7.71 4.41 8.79
N ASN A 25 -7.43 4.52 10.07
CA ASN A 25 -6.94 5.75 10.66
C ASN A 25 -5.54 5.99 10.14
N HIS A 26 -5.39 7.03 9.34
CA HIS A 26 -4.12 7.58 8.91
C HIS A 26 -3.39 6.80 7.80
N VAL A 27 -4.13 6.30 6.79
CA VAL A 27 -3.51 5.85 5.54
C VAL A 27 -3.50 7.00 4.55
N LYS A 28 -2.31 7.38 4.10
CA LYS A 28 -2.10 8.36 3.04
C LYS A 28 -1.62 7.63 1.79
N ILE A 29 -2.25 7.87 0.64
CA ILE A 29 -1.86 7.32 -0.66
C ILE A 29 -1.48 8.47 -1.59
N GLU A 30 -0.30 8.38 -2.18
CA GLU A 30 0.21 9.30 -3.18
C GLU A 30 0.49 8.55 -4.48
N SER A 31 0.18 9.15 -5.62
CA SER A 31 0.46 8.61 -6.95
C SER A 31 0.44 9.72 -7.99
N ASP A 32 0.95 9.44 -9.19
CA ASP A 32 0.94 10.41 -10.29
C ASP A 32 -0.46 10.59 -10.89
N LYS A 33 -1.30 9.54 -10.85
CA LYS A 33 -2.65 9.57 -11.40
C LYS A 33 -3.63 8.82 -10.48
N VAL A 34 -4.83 9.38 -10.34
CA VAL A 34 -5.93 8.79 -9.58
C VAL A 34 -7.17 8.72 -10.46
N GLU A 35 -7.87 7.58 -10.45
CA GLU A 35 -9.17 7.37 -11.08
C GLU A 35 -10.19 6.87 -10.06
N PHE A 36 -11.37 7.48 -10.05
CA PHE A 36 -12.48 7.05 -9.21
C PHE A 36 -13.63 6.50 -10.06
N ILE A 37 -14.05 5.27 -9.77
CA ILE A 37 -15.18 4.62 -10.44
C ILE A 37 -16.33 4.50 -9.44
N LYS A 38 -17.27 5.45 -9.52
CA LYS A 38 -18.37 5.61 -8.57
C LYS A 38 -19.23 4.36 -8.40
N ASN A 39 -19.60 3.69 -9.50
CA ASN A 39 -20.49 2.53 -9.45
C ASN A 39 -19.85 1.31 -8.77
N LEU A 40 -18.53 1.17 -8.87
CA LEU A 40 -17.77 0.09 -8.26
C LEU A 40 -17.27 0.44 -6.85
N ARG A 41 -17.34 1.71 -6.45
CA ARG A 41 -16.74 2.24 -5.23
C ARG A 41 -15.25 1.91 -5.11
N ASN A 42 -14.56 1.96 -6.24
CA ASN A 42 -13.13 1.72 -6.31
C ASN A 42 -12.38 3.01 -6.64
N VAL A 43 -11.25 3.19 -5.99
CA VAL A 43 -10.29 4.24 -6.31
C VAL A 43 -9.02 3.57 -6.81
N SER A 44 -8.58 3.91 -8.01
CA SER A 44 -7.36 3.37 -8.63
C SER A 44 -6.27 4.43 -8.65
N PHE A 45 -5.08 4.01 -8.29
CA PHE A 45 -3.87 4.83 -8.22
C PHE A 45 -2.84 4.25 -9.18
N PHE A 46 -2.21 5.11 -9.98
CA PHE A 46 -1.28 4.70 -11.03
C PHE A 46 0.00 5.50 -10.97
N SER A 47 1.11 4.81 -11.16
CA SER A 47 2.47 5.30 -11.23
C SER A 47 2.98 5.95 -9.94
N ASN A 48 4.15 5.55 -9.52
CA ASN A 48 4.82 6.06 -8.33
C ASN A 48 3.92 6.04 -7.09
N VAL A 49 3.24 4.90 -6.87
CA VAL A 49 2.33 4.75 -5.74
C VAL A 49 3.13 4.60 -4.46
N ASN A 50 2.82 5.45 -3.49
CA ASN A 50 3.38 5.40 -2.15
C ASN A 50 2.24 5.44 -1.13
N ILE A 51 2.20 4.43 -0.26
CA ILE A 51 1.18 4.28 0.77
C ILE A 51 1.85 4.37 2.13
N ASN A 52 1.40 5.32 2.92
CA ASN A 52 1.88 5.57 4.26
C ASN A 52 0.77 5.29 5.27
N SER A 53 1.03 4.38 6.21
CA SER A 53 0.19 4.14 7.38
C SER A 53 0.96 4.47 8.67
N SER A 54 0.35 4.22 9.82
CA SER A 54 1.03 4.42 11.12
C SER A 54 2.24 3.51 11.32
N TYR A 55 2.27 2.34 10.68
CA TYR A 55 3.28 1.30 10.94
C TYR A 55 4.17 1.00 9.75
N VAL A 56 3.68 1.22 8.53
CA VAL A 56 4.37 0.80 7.31
C VAL A 56 4.36 1.86 6.23
N GLU A 57 5.33 1.77 5.35
CA GLU A 57 5.41 2.46 4.08
C GLU A 57 5.49 1.43 2.96
N ILE A 58 4.63 1.56 1.94
CA ILE A 58 4.56 0.65 0.80
C ILE A 58 4.78 1.43 -0.48
N SER A 59 5.62 0.92 -1.36
CA SER A 59 5.91 1.50 -2.68
C SER A 59 5.58 0.50 -3.77
N ALA A 60 4.89 0.97 -4.81
CA ALA A 60 4.43 0.11 -5.92
C ALA A 60 4.16 0.91 -7.19
N ASN A 61 3.75 0.21 -8.26
CA ASN A 61 3.39 0.82 -9.53
C ASN A 61 1.92 1.23 -9.59
N SER A 62 1.04 0.46 -8.95
CA SER A 62 -0.39 0.71 -8.91
C SER A 62 -1.04 0.22 -7.62
N ALA A 63 -2.18 0.77 -7.31
CA ALA A 63 -3.01 0.30 -6.20
C ALA A 63 -4.49 0.53 -6.51
N ILE A 64 -5.35 -0.32 -5.96
CA ILE A 64 -6.81 -0.20 -6.05
C ILE A 64 -7.36 -0.30 -4.63
N PHE A 65 -8.07 0.73 -4.20
CA PHE A 65 -8.82 0.70 -2.97
C PHE A 65 -10.27 0.27 -3.26
N ASP A 66 -10.64 -0.89 -2.75
CA ASP A 66 -12.02 -1.41 -2.77
C ASP A 66 -12.72 -0.97 -1.48
N GLN A 67 -13.60 0.02 -1.60
CA GLN A 67 -14.34 0.56 -0.45
C GLN A 67 -15.32 -0.43 0.17
N LYS A 68 -15.83 -1.39 -0.60
CA LYS A 68 -16.77 -2.40 -0.09
C LYS A 68 -16.07 -3.45 0.76
N LYS A 69 -14.89 -3.86 0.33
CA LYS A 69 -14.08 -4.88 1.01
C LYS A 69 -13.14 -4.27 2.04
N GLU A 70 -12.99 -2.95 2.04
CA GLU A 70 -12.05 -2.21 2.90
C GLU A 70 -10.61 -2.76 2.77
N VAL A 71 -10.20 -3.02 1.53
CA VAL A 71 -8.87 -3.53 1.21
C VAL A 71 -8.21 -2.68 0.12
N ILE A 72 -6.91 -2.46 0.26
CA ILE A 72 -6.08 -1.87 -0.79
C ILE A 72 -5.27 -3.02 -1.41
N SER A 73 -5.49 -3.26 -2.70
CA SER A 73 -4.70 -4.20 -3.51
C SER A 73 -3.59 -3.43 -4.22
N ILE A 74 -2.36 -3.78 -3.94
CA ILE A 74 -1.16 -3.03 -4.35
C ILE A 74 -0.31 -3.93 -5.22
N SER A 75 0.06 -3.47 -6.42
CA SER A 75 0.83 -4.24 -7.38
C SER A 75 2.05 -3.49 -7.88
N GLY A 76 3.15 -4.21 -7.98
CA GLY A 76 4.43 -3.69 -8.45
C GLY A 76 5.31 -4.79 -9.02
N ASP A 77 6.52 -4.43 -9.42
CA ASP A 77 7.48 -5.36 -10.00
C ASP A 77 8.89 -5.19 -9.39
N PRO A 78 9.05 -5.58 -8.11
CA PRO A 78 8.02 -5.94 -7.10
C PRO A 78 7.40 -4.74 -6.39
N SER A 79 6.32 -4.98 -5.63
CA SER A 79 5.87 -4.07 -4.57
C SER A 79 6.73 -4.26 -3.33
N SER A 80 7.09 -3.17 -2.66
CA SER A 80 7.93 -3.20 -1.46
C SER A 80 7.23 -2.62 -0.24
N ILE A 81 7.52 -3.17 0.91
CA ILE A 81 7.01 -2.72 2.20
C ILE A 81 8.14 -2.59 3.21
N LYS A 82 8.13 -1.56 4.02
CA LYS A 82 9.07 -1.38 5.12
C LYS A 82 8.38 -0.86 6.37
N SER A 83 8.96 -1.17 7.51
CA SER A 83 8.55 -0.65 8.81
C SER A 83 8.92 0.83 8.94
N LYS A 84 8.06 1.58 9.64
CA LYS A 84 8.36 2.95 10.10
C LYS A 84 8.97 3.01 11.49
N LYS A 85 8.97 1.91 12.24
CA LYS A 85 9.49 1.87 13.62
C LYS A 85 10.94 1.38 13.65
N GLU A 86 11.82 2.15 14.27
CA GLU A 86 13.24 1.83 14.39
C GLU A 86 13.51 0.53 15.18
N ASN A 87 12.68 0.22 16.18
CA ASN A 87 12.89 -0.95 17.06
C ASN A 87 12.33 -2.27 16.51
N ASN A 88 11.54 -2.23 15.44
CA ASN A 88 10.97 -3.40 14.78
C ASN A 88 11.17 -3.27 13.28
N PHE A 89 12.43 -3.17 12.86
CA PHE A 89 12.75 -3.00 11.47
C PHE A 89 12.47 -4.27 10.68
N PHE A 90 11.55 -4.20 9.76
CA PHE A 90 11.36 -5.21 8.73
C PHE A 90 11.28 -4.57 7.35
N ASN A 91 11.62 -5.31 6.35
CA ASN A 91 11.34 -5.00 4.96
C ASN A 91 10.84 -6.27 4.24
N GLY A 92 10.02 -6.08 3.22
CA GLY A 92 9.47 -7.19 2.44
C GLY A 92 9.18 -6.77 1.02
N GLU A 93 8.96 -7.76 0.18
CA GLU A 93 8.61 -7.61 -1.22
C GLU A 93 7.60 -8.69 -1.62
N ALA A 94 6.75 -8.37 -2.57
CA ALA A 94 5.84 -9.32 -3.21
C ALA A 94 5.35 -8.78 -4.55
N GLU A 95 4.79 -9.62 -5.39
CA GLU A 95 4.11 -9.19 -6.61
C GLU A 95 2.88 -8.35 -6.28
N THR A 96 2.12 -8.80 -5.28
CA THR A 96 0.93 -8.11 -4.77
C THR A 96 0.98 -8.00 -3.25
N ILE A 97 0.62 -6.84 -2.75
CA ILE A 97 0.42 -6.60 -1.33
C ILE A 97 -1.04 -6.26 -1.10
N LEU A 98 -1.72 -6.98 -0.21
CA LEU A 98 -3.06 -6.65 0.25
C LEU A 98 -2.95 -5.99 1.63
N PHE A 99 -3.44 -4.78 1.73
CA PHE A 99 -3.47 -4.02 2.98
C PHE A 99 -4.91 -3.88 3.45
N PHE A 100 -5.21 -4.42 4.63
CA PHE A 100 -6.55 -4.48 5.20
C PHE A 100 -6.80 -3.37 6.23
N SER A 101 -8.06 -3.08 6.50
CA SER A 101 -8.49 -2.06 7.47
C SER A 101 -8.05 -2.34 8.91
N ASP A 102 -7.84 -3.60 9.27
CA ASP A 102 -7.27 -4.04 10.56
C ASP A 102 -5.74 -3.97 10.62
N GLU A 103 -5.13 -3.34 9.60
CA GLU A 103 -3.68 -3.20 9.42
C GLU A 103 -2.92 -4.50 9.13
N LYS A 104 -3.61 -5.62 8.92
CA LYS A 104 -2.97 -6.82 8.39
C LYS A 104 -2.47 -6.59 6.97
N VAL A 105 -1.37 -7.24 6.67
CA VAL A 105 -0.73 -7.20 5.36
C VAL A 105 -0.56 -8.63 4.85
N HIS A 106 -1.03 -8.89 3.64
CA HIS A 106 -0.73 -10.12 2.92
C HIS A 106 0.25 -9.82 1.80
N LEU A 107 1.39 -10.48 1.82
CA LEU A 107 2.37 -10.48 0.75
C LEU A 107 2.11 -11.71 -0.12
N VAL A 108 1.73 -11.51 -1.39
CA VAL A 108 1.25 -12.56 -2.29
C VAL A 108 2.09 -12.61 -3.55
N GLY A 109 2.60 -13.78 -3.88
CA GLY A 109 3.43 -14.05 -5.05
C GLY A 109 4.89 -13.65 -4.84
N ASN A 110 5.78 -14.61 -4.92
CA ASN A 110 7.22 -14.41 -4.68
C ASN A 110 7.50 -13.55 -3.44
N ALA A 111 6.74 -13.82 -2.39
CA ALA A 111 6.78 -13.02 -1.18
C ALA A 111 8.05 -13.28 -0.38
N SER A 112 8.65 -12.21 0.09
CA SER A 112 9.79 -12.26 1.01
C SER A 112 9.64 -11.22 2.10
N ILE A 113 10.10 -11.54 3.30
CA ILE A 113 10.21 -10.61 4.42
C ILE A 113 11.52 -10.85 5.16
N LYS A 114 12.20 -9.77 5.48
CA LYS A 114 13.37 -9.79 6.35
C LYS A 114 13.01 -9.06 7.63
N PHE A 115 13.24 -9.75 8.73
CA PHE A 115 13.06 -9.22 10.06
C PHE A 115 14.29 -9.57 10.90
N ASP A 116 15.04 -8.57 11.32
CA ASP A 116 16.33 -8.76 11.95
C ASP A 116 17.28 -9.61 11.08
N ASN A 117 17.73 -10.77 11.59
CA ASN A 117 18.57 -11.72 10.89
C ASN A 117 17.78 -12.89 10.26
N ILE A 118 16.44 -12.81 10.26
CA ILE A 118 15.56 -13.84 9.74
C ILE A 118 15.05 -13.42 8.37
N SER A 119 15.17 -14.31 7.38
CA SER A 119 14.56 -14.16 6.05
C SER A 119 13.52 -15.25 5.84
N ILE A 120 12.33 -14.84 5.44
CA ILE A 120 11.21 -15.75 5.11
C ILE A 120 10.85 -15.55 3.65
N ASN A 121 10.80 -16.63 2.88
CA ASN A 121 10.33 -16.64 1.50
C ASN A 121 9.18 -17.64 1.37
N SER A 122 8.10 -17.22 0.72
CA SER A 122 6.90 -18.03 0.57
C SER A 122 6.03 -17.51 -0.57
N ASN A 123 5.01 -18.27 -0.98
CA ASN A 123 4.00 -17.76 -1.90
C ASN A 123 3.01 -16.82 -1.21
N LEU A 124 2.78 -17.01 0.07
CA LEU A 124 1.94 -16.15 0.90
C LEU A 124 2.60 -15.92 2.26
N ILE A 125 2.74 -14.66 2.63
CA ILE A 125 3.15 -14.24 3.97
C ILE A 125 2.07 -13.32 4.52
N ILE A 126 1.50 -13.68 5.67
CA ILE A 126 0.56 -12.85 6.41
C ILE A 126 1.30 -12.21 7.56
N PHE A 127 1.27 -10.91 7.60
CA PHE A 127 2.02 -10.12 8.57
C PHE A 127 1.11 -9.09 9.25
N ASN A 128 1.26 -8.97 10.57
CA ASN A 128 0.63 -7.91 11.34
C ASN A 128 1.70 -6.94 11.86
N PRO A 129 1.84 -5.74 11.25
CA PRO A 129 2.89 -4.80 11.63
C PRO A 129 2.71 -4.22 13.03
N LYS A 130 1.51 -4.27 13.58
CA LYS A 130 1.22 -3.80 14.94
C LYS A 130 1.73 -4.76 16.02
N THR A 131 1.55 -6.06 15.79
CA THR A 131 1.92 -7.12 16.76
C THR A 131 3.25 -7.79 16.44
N GLY A 132 3.74 -7.66 15.20
CA GLY A 132 4.91 -8.37 14.69
C GLY A 132 4.66 -9.84 14.35
N LYS A 133 3.40 -10.32 14.41
CA LYS A 133 3.06 -11.71 14.08
C LYS A 133 3.22 -11.95 12.59
N ILE A 134 3.95 -13.01 12.24
CA ILE A 134 4.17 -13.48 10.87
C ILE A 134 3.70 -14.93 10.77
N THR A 135 2.96 -15.24 9.71
CA THR A 135 2.62 -16.59 9.29
C THR A 135 2.87 -16.74 7.81
N SER A 136 3.33 -17.89 7.37
CA SER A 136 3.55 -18.20 5.96
C SER A 136 2.78 -19.45 5.57
N ASP A 137 2.36 -19.51 4.31
CA ASP A 137 1.69 -20.66 3.71
C ASP A 137 2.26 -20.88 2.29
N ASN A 138 2.53 -22.15 1.96
CA ASN A 138 3.11 -22.56 0.69
C ASN A 138 2.08 -23.25 -0.19
#